data_a5fad53f2524dcb4f01fc115bcd65c4e
#
_entry.id   a5fad53f2524dcb4f01fc115bcd65c4e
#
_cell.length_a   1.000
_cell.length_b   1.000
_cell.length_c   1.000
_cell.angle_alpha   90.00
_cell.angle_beta   90.00
_cell.angle_gamma   90.00
#
_symmetry.space_group_name_H-M   'P 1'
#
loop_
_entity.id
_entity.type
_entity.pdbx_description
1 polymer ?
#
loop_
_entity_poly.entity_id
_entity_poly.type
_entity_poly.pdbx_seq_one_letter_code
_entity_poly.pdbx_strand_id
1 'polypeptide(L)'
;GLAQLMKTLAARTTRYRNRLEGRSGTLWESRYKSSVVQSDAYLLACCRYIELNPVRARMVDDVAAYPWSSYGLRADWLKEPNWLDMDPCFIELGQTAEERYRRYVTFMKEAIPAEELRLIREAVQRGQLTGNQRFVDEIERVAGVRIERRGQGRPRLEQENKSVPFSPVPFSPETRRIIGPI
;
A
#
# COMPACT_ATOMS: atom_id res chain seq x y z
N GLY A 1 14.88 4.58 11.36
CA GLY A 1 13.47 4.82 11.05
C GLY A 1 12.94 3.94 9.92
N LEU A 2 11.63 4.02 9.62
CA LEU A 2 10.92 3.20 8.63
C LEU A 2 11.61 3.17 7.25
N ALA A 3 12.06 4.31 6.76
CA ALA A 3 12.72 4.40 5.44
C ALA A 3 13.98 3.54 5.36
N GLN A 4 14.79 3.52 6.42
CA GLN A 4 16.01 2.71 6.47
C GLN A 4 15.68 1.21 6.56
N LEU A 5 14.66 0.84 7.34
CA LEU A 5 14.17 -0.53 7.43
C LEU A 5 13.72 -1.03 6.05
N MET A 6 12.85 -0.27 5.37
CA MET A 6 12.32 -0.63 4.06
C MET A 6 13.40 -0.71 2.98
N LYS A 7 14.37 0.21 3.00
CA LYS A 7 15.54 0.16 2.11
C LYS A 7 16.36 -1.12 2.31
N THR A 8 16.63 -1.47 3.57
CA THR A 8 17.42 -2.67 3.91
C THR A 8 16.68 -3.93 3.51
N LEU A 9 15.39 -4.02 3.82
CA LEU A 9 14.54 -5.17 3.48
C LEU A 9 14.48 -5.38 1.96
N ALA A 10 14.14 -4.32 1.22
CA ALA A 10 14.04 -4.37 -0.24
C ALA A 10 15.37 -4.80 -0.89
N ALA A 11 16.50 -4.23 -0.45
CA ALA A 11 17.81 -4.57 -0.98
C ALA A 11 18.21 -6.03 -0.67
N ARG A 12 17.93 -6.53 0.53
CA ARG A 12 18.18 -7.92 0.92
C ARG A 12 17.34 -8.89 0.10
N THR A 13 16.04 -8.63 -0.01
CA THR A 13 15.11 -9.46 -0.79
C THR A 13 15.52 -9.49 -2.26
N THR A 14 15.85 -8.35 -2.88
CA THR A 14 16.32 -8.28 -4.26
C THR A 14 17.56 -9.12 -4.47
N ARG A 15 18.58 -8.99 -3.62
CA ARG A 15 19.83 -9.79 -3.73
C ARG A 15 19.57 -11.27 -3.57
N TYR A 16 18.74 -11.68 -2.61
CA TYR A 16 18.38 -13.07 -2.40
C TYR A 16 17.68 -13.66 -3.62
N ARG A 17 16.65 -13.00 -4.13
CA ARG A 17 15.88 -13.45 -5.29
C ARG A 17 16.74 -13.50 -6.57
N ASN A 18 17.54 -12.47 -6.81
CA ASN A 18 18.43 -12.44 -7.97
C ASN A 18 19.44 -13.58 -7.95
N ARG A 19 20.00 -13.90 -6.76
CA ARG A 19 20.88 -15.06 -6.61
C ARG A 19 20.16 -16.39 -6.86
N LEU A 20 18.96 -16.55 -6.30
CA LEU A 20 18.17 -17.78 -6.43
C LEU A 20 17.74 -18.03 -7.88
N GLU A 21 17.38 -16.98 -8.61
CA GLU A 21 16.82 -17.05 -9.97
C GLU A 21 17.87 -16.80 -11.08
N GLY A 22 19.14 -16.59 -10.72
CA GLY A 22 20.19 -16.30 -11.70
C GLY A 22 19.96 -15.00 -12.50
N ARG A 23 19.26 -14.03 -11.92
CA ARG A 23 18.87 -12.78 -12.58
C ARG A 23 19.57 -11.55 -11.97
N SER A 24 19.48 -10.41 -12.65
CA SER A 24 19.92 -9.11 -12.16
C SER A 24 18.80 -8.07 -12.24
N GLY A 25 19.02 -6.89 -11.64
CA GLY A 25 18.06 -5.79 -11.65
C GLY A 25 17.17 -5.72 -10.41
N THR A 26 16.20 -4.81 -10.45
CA THR A 26 15.26 -4.58 -9.34
C THR A 26 14.09 -5.56 -9.38
N LEU A 27 13.55 -5.90 -8.17
CA LEU A 27 12.27 -6.61 -8.00
C LEU A 27 11.10 -5.65 -7.83
N TRP A 28 11.38 -4.41 -7.49
CA TRP A 28 10.38 -3.45 -7.03
C TRP A 28 10.12 -2.40 -8.11
N GLU A 29 8.87 -2.21 -8.48
CA GLU A 29 8.47 -1.21 -9.48
C GLU A 29 8.68 0.23 -9.00
N SER A 30 8.56 0.45 -7.68
CA SER A 30 8.68 1.78 -7.08
C SER A 30 9.19 1.70 -5.64
N ARG A 31 9.36 2.88 -5.02
CA ARG A 31 9.57 2.96 -3.58
C ARG A 31 8.34 2.48 -2.84
N TYR A 32 8.50 2.01 -1.58
CA TYR A 32 7.38 1.67 -0.72
C TYR A 32 6.42 2.85 -0.56
N LYS A 33 5.16 2.53 -0.43
CA LYS A 33 4.10 3.50 -0.14
C LYS A 33 3.76 3.42 1.34
N SER A 34 3.45 4.54 1.95
CA SER A 34 3.07 4.63 3.36
C SER A 34 1.93 5.63 3.54
N SER A 35 1.10 5.36 4.52
CA SER A 35 0.02 6.24 4.95
C SER A 35 0.02 6.27 6.47
N VAL A 36 -0.13 7.45 7.05
CA VAL A 36 -0.38 7.56 8.49
C VAL A 36 -1.84 7.24 8.75
N VAL A 37 -2.10 6.41 9.75
CA VAL A 37 -3.44 5.88 10.06
C VAL A 37 -3.91 6.49 11.38
N GLN A 38 -5.15 6.95 11.41
CA GLN A 38 -5.84 7.32 12.65
C GLN A 38 -6.09 6.05 13.46
N SER A 39 -5.40 5.91 14.61
CA SER A 39 -5.35 4.67 15.37
C SER A 39 -6.69 4.25 15.99
N ASP A 40 -7.44 5.21 16.50
CA ASP A 40 -8.71 5.00 17.21
C ASP A 40 -9.88 4.58 16.30
N ALA A 41 -9.82 4.90 15.01
CA ALA A 41 -10.93 4.66 14.10
C ALA A 41 -10.61 3.67 12.97
N TYR A 42 -9.38 3.68 12.47
CA TYR A 42 -9.04 2.99 11.22
C TYR A 42 -7.98 1.90 11.35
N LEU A 43 -7.34 1.74 12.50
CA LEU A 43 -6.23 0.79 12.64
C LEU A 43 -6.69 -0.66 12.46
N LEU A 44 -7.77 -1.09 13.10
CA LEU A 44 -8.32 -2.44 12.91
C LEU A 44 -8.80 -2.67 11.47
N ALA A 45 -9.40 -1.64 10.85
CA ALA A 45 -9.79 -1.70 9.45
C ALA A 45 -8.58 -1.90 8.51
N CYS A 46 -7.47 -1.24 8.79
CA CYS A 46 -6.22 -1.44 8.07
C CYS A 46 -5.64 -2.84 8.30
N CYS A 47 -5.66 -3.35 9.53
CA CYS A 47 -5.26 -4.74 9.83
C CYS A 47 -6.11 -5.73 9.04
N ARG A 48 -7.43 -5.60 9.08
CA ARG A 48 -8.36 -6.42 8.28
C ARG A 48 -8.07 -6.33 6.79
N TYR A 49 -7.83 -5.11 6.28
CA TYR A 49 -7.47 -4.90 4.88
C TYR A 49 -6.22 -5.68 4.48
N ILE A 50 -5.17 -5.63 5.30
CA ILE A 50 -3.89 -6.31 5.03
C ILE A 50 -4.06 -7.82 5.12
N GLU A 51 -4.71 -8.33 6.17
CA GLU A 51 -4.84 -9.75 6.43
C GLU A 51 -5.78 -10.46 5.44
N LEU A 52 -6.81 -9.78 4.93
CA LEU A 52 -7.67 -10.29 3.85
C LEU A 52 -7.09 -10.09 2.45
N ASN A 53 -5.93 -9.44 2.30
CA ASN A 53 -5.34 -9.18 0.98
C ASN A 53 -5.02 -10.48 0.20
N PRO A 54 -4.49 -11.56 0.81
CA PRO A 54 -4.26 -12.82 0.12
C PRO A 54 -5.55 -13.47 -0.41
N VAL A 55 -6.65 -13.38 0.34
CA VAL A 55 -7.97 -13.89 -0.09
C VAL A 55 -8.48 -13.07 -1.28
N ARG A 56 -8.40 -11.73 -1.22
CA ARG A 56 -8.78 -10.87 -2.34
C ARG A 56 -7.92 -11.04 -3.58
N ALA A 57 -6.66 -11.38 -3.39
CA ALA A 57 -5.73 -11.72 -4.47
C ALA A 57 -5.91 -13.14 -5.01
N ARG A 58 -6.86 -13.91 -4.45
CA ARG A 58 -7.12 -15.33 -4.79
C ARG A 58 -5.90 -16.22 -4.64
N MET A 59 -5.04 -15.91 -3.67
CA MET A 59 -3.90 -16.76 -3.30
C MET A 59 -4.35 -17.90 -2.39
N VAL A 60 -5.37 -17.66 -1.59
CA VAL A 60 -6.02 -18.60 -0.69
C VAL A 60 -7.52 -18.33 -0.64
N ASP A 61 -8.34 -19.33 -0.26
CA ASP A 61 -9.79 -19.17 -0.14
C ASP A 61 -10.21 -18.69 1.26
N ASP A 62 -9.38 -18.96 2.27
CA ASP A 62 -9.61 -18.56 3.66
C ASP A 62 -8.37 -17.83 4.21
N VAL A 63 -8.59 -16.79 5.01
CA VAL A 63 -7.52 -15.99 5.62
C VAL A 63 -6.61 -16.84 6.53
N ALA A 64 -7.17 -17.86 7.20
CA ALA A 64 -6.40 -18.77 8.04
C ALA A 64 -5.46 -19.68 7.23
N ALA A 65 -5.72 -19.89 5.94
CA ALA A 65 -4.86 -20.69 5.08
C ALA A 65 -3.57 -19.96 4.63
N TYR A 66 -3.44 -18.64 4.92
CA TYR A 66 -2.26 -17.88 4.57
C TYR A 66 -1.33 -17.69 5.79
N PRO A 67 -0.23 -18.47 5.90
CA PRO A 67 0.62 -18.48 7.10
C PRO A 67 1.48 -17.22 7.27
N TRP A 68 1.63 -16.40 6.22
CA TRP A 68 2.51 -15.23 6.20
C TRP A 68 1.75 -13.92 6.51
N SER A 69 0.83 -13.98 7.47
CA SER A 69 0.09 -12.81 7.96
C SER A 69 0.03 -12.79 9.49
N SER A 70 -0.33 -11.64 10.05
CA SER A 70 -0.55 -11.48 11.49
C SER A 70 -1.89 -12.08 11.98
N TYR A 71 -2.76 -12.51 11.07
CA TYR A 71 -4.08 -13.06 11.42
C TYR A 71 -4.00 -14.21 12.42
N GLY A 72 -3.08 -15.16 12.20
CA GLY A 72 -2.92 -16.30 13.09
C GLY A 72 -2.61 -15.94 14.54
N LEU A 73 -1.82 -14.87 14.75
CA LEU A 73 -1.52 -14.37 16.10
C LEU A 73 -2.72 -13.66 16.73
N ARG A 74 -3.51 -12.93 15.94
CA ARG A 74 -4.72 -12.22 16.41
C ARG A 74 -5.93 -13.16 16.59
N ALA A 75 -5.94 -14.31 15.93
CA ALA A 75 -6.99 -15.32 16.04
C ALA A 75 -6.65 -16.47 17.01
N ASP A 76 -5.53 -16.35 17.72
CA ASP A 76 -5.03 -17.29 18.76
C ASP A 76 -4.75 -18.73 18.30
N TRP A 77 -4.58 -18.98 17.00
CA TRP A 77 -4.18 -20.32 16.55
C TRP A 77 -2.67 -20.43 16.29
N LEU A 78 -1.94 -19.30 16.18
CA LEU A 78 -0.49 -19.25 16.09
C LEU A 78 0.07 -18.62 17.37
N LYS A 79 0.86 -19.40 18.11
CA LYS A 79 1.43 -18.95 19.41
C LYS A 79 2.82 -18.32 19.25
N GLU A 80 3.56 -18.74 18.26
CA GLU A 80 4.94 -18.33 18.03
C GLU A 80 5.17 -17.96 16.54
N PRO A 81 6.06 -17.04 16.24
CA PRO A 81 6.87 -16.24 17.14
C PRO A 81 6.10 -15.04 17.73
N ASN A 82 6.27 -14.77 19.02
CA ASN A 82 5.60 -13.65 19.72
C ASN A 82 6.39 -12.34 19.52
N TRP A 83 6.49 -11.88 18.29
CA TRP A 83 7.15 -10.62 17.92
C TRP A 83 6.15 -9.52 17.53
N LEU A 84 4.85 -9.83 17.55
CA LEU A 84 3.79 -8.87 17.23
C LEU A 84 3.32 -8.17 18.50
N ASP A 85 3.56 -6.87 18.57
CA ASP A 85 2.93 -6.02 19.56
C ASP A 85 1.44 -5.85 19.21
N MET A 86 0.57 -6.18 20.16
CA MET A 86 -0.86 -5.98 19.98
C MET A 86 -1.21 -4.52 20.14
N ASP A 87 -1.89 -4.00 19.13
CA ASP A 87 -2.30 -2.60 19.13
C ASP A 87 -3.44 -2.31 20.14
N PRO A 88 -3.55 -1.05 20.63
CA PRO A 88 -4.57 -0.68 21.60
C PRO A 88 -5.99 -1.02 21.16
N CYS A 89 -6.34 -0.82 19.88
CA CYS A 89 -7.68 -1.11 19.37
C CYS A 89 -8.01 -2.60 19.42
N PHE A 90 -7.02 -3.48 19.23
CA PHE A 90 -7.19 -4.93 19.44
C PHE A 90 -7.37 -5.25 20.92
N ILE A 91 -6.61 -4.60 21.81
CA ILE A 91 -6.75 -4.82 23.28
C ILE A 91 -8.14 -4.39 23.76
N GLU A 92 -8.70 -3.31 23.23
CA GLU A 92 -10.03 -2.79 23.56
C GLU A 92 -11.19 -3.71 23.08
N LEU A 93 -10.93 -4.66 22.22
CA LEU A 93 -11.95 -5.61 21.78
C LEU A 93 -12.51 -6.48 22.93
N GLY A 94 -11.78 -6.67 24.04
CA GLY A 94 -12.30 -7.45 25.16
C GLY A 94 -11.41 -7.43 26.38
N GLN A 95 -11.99 -7.81 27.52
CA GLN A 95 -11.28 -7.86 28.80
C GLN A 95 -10.32 -9.05 28.88
N THR A 96 -10.69 -10.18 28.29
CA THR A 96 -9.84 -11.39 28.25
C THR A 96 -9.26 -11.61 26.86
N ALA A 97 -8.19 -12.40 26.77
CA ALA A 97 -7.57 -12.77 25.52
C ALA A 97 -8.57 -13.52 24.60
N GLU A 98 -9.31 -14.47 25.15
CA GLU A 98 -10.30 -15.27 24.42
C GLU A 98 -11.43 -14.40 23.87
N GLU A 99 -11.85 -13.39 24.63
CA GLU A 99 -12.88 -12.45 24.18
C GLU A 99 -12.37 -11.62 23.01
N ARG A 100 -11.13 -11.09 23.10
CA ARG A 100 -10.49 -10.33 22.02
C ARG A 100 -10.36 -11.14 20.74
N TYR A 101 -9.85 -12.35 20.82
CA TYR A 101 -9.71 -13.26 19.68
C TYR A 101 -11.04 -13.58 19.03
N ARG A 102 -12.04 -13.92 19.82
CA ARG A 102 -13.39 -14.21 19.31
C ARG A 102 -14.00 -13.02 18.58
N ARG A 103 -13.92 -11.82 19.18
CA ARG A 103 -14.44 -10.59 18.57
C ARG A 103 -13.68 -10.21 17.31
N TYR A 104 -12.37 -10.40 17.30
CA TYR A 104 -11.54 -10.16 16.12
C TYR A 104 -11.91 -11.10 14.97
N VAL A 105 -12.07 -12.40 15.24
CA VAL A 105 -12.51 -13.39 14.23
C VAL A 105 -13.89 -13.03 13.68
N THR A 106 -14.82 -12.59 14.54
CA THR A 106 -16.13 -12.11 14.10
C THR A 106 -16.01 -10.90 13.19
N PHE A 107 -15.24 -9.88 13.60
CA PHE A 107 -14.95 -8.69 12.80
C PHE A 107 -14.34 -9.01 11.43
N MET A 108 -13.45 -10.00 11.36
CA MET A 108 -12.84 -10.44 10.10
C MET A 108 -13.84 -11.08 9.12
N LYS A 109 -14.94 -11.68 9.62
CA LYS A 109 -15.98 -12.28 8.81
C LYS A 109 -17.05 -11.30 8.32
N GLU A 110 -17.11 -10.12 8.93
CA GLU A 110 -18.03 -9.07 8.50
C GLU A 110 -17.68 -8.52 7.14
N ALA A 111 -18.69 -8.12 6.37
CA ALA A 111 -18.47 -7.47 5.10
C ALA A 111 -17.75 -6.12 5.31
N ILE A 112 -16.68 -5.89 4.54
CA ILE A 112 -15.98 -4.61 4.58
C ILE A 112 -16.80 -3.58 3.80
N PRO A 113 -17.17 -2.44 4.40
CA PRO A 113 -17.83 -1.37 3.68
C PRO A 113 -17.00 -0.90 2.49
N ALA A 114 -17.64 -0.74 1.32
CA ALA A 114 -16.94 -0.35 0.08
C ALA A 114 -16.19 0.98 0.22
N GLU A 115 -16.76 1.92 0.98
CA GLU A 115 -16.15 3.22 1.26
C GLU A 115 -14.87 3.09 2.11
N GLU A 116 -14.87 2.23 3.12
CA GLU A 116 -13.69 1.96 3.95
C GLU A 116 -12.56 1.37 3.08
N LEU A 117 -12.90 0.39 2.24
CA LEU A 117 -11.96 -0.24 1.34
C LEU A 117 -11.36 0.76 0.34
N ARG A 118 -12.21 1.66 -0.19
CA ARG A 118 -11.79 2.72 -1.10
C ARG A 118 -10.86 3.70 -0.39
N LEU A 119 -11.22 4.17 0.79
CA LEU A 119 -10.42 5.09 1.58
C LEU A 119 -9.01 4.56 1.84
N ILE A 120 -8.89 3.33 2.33
CA ILE A 120 -7.59 2.70 2.62
C ILE A 120 -6.76 2.55 1.35
N ARG A 121 -7.34 2.08 0.25
CA ARG A 121 -6.64 1.92 -1.03
C ARG A 121 -6.13 3.24 -1.58
N GLU A 122 -6.97 4.25 -1.61
CA GLU A 122 -6.60 5.58 -2.11
C GLU A 122 -5.52 6.23 -1.25
N ALA A 123 -5.64 6.13 0.08
CA ALA A 123 -4.64 6.65 0.99
C ALA A 123 -3.27 6.01 0.77
N VAL A 124 -3.19 4.67 0.67
CA VAL A 124 -1.93 3.98 0.40
C VAL A 124 -1.38 4.32 -0.98
N GLN A 125 -2.21 4.33 -2.02
CA GLN A 125 -1.75 4.59 -3.40
C GLN A 125 -1.19 6.00 -3.57
N ARG A 126 -1.79 6.98 -2.89
CA ARG A 126 -1.46 8.41 -3.04
C ARG A 126 -0.54 8.92 -1.93
N GLY A 127 -0.19 8.10 -0.93
CA GLY A 127 0.57 8.53 0.25
C GLY A 127 -0.20 9.55 1.09
N GLN A 128 -1.53 9.41 1.16
CA GLN A 128 -2.42 10.27 1.94
C GLN A 128 -2.68 9.67 3.33
N LEU A 129 -3.35 10.43 4.19
CA LEU A 129 -3.74 9.98 5.52
C LEU A 129 -4.97 9.07 5.45
N THR A 130 -4.99 8.04 6.30
CA THR A 130 -6.15 7.19 6.52
C THR A 130 -6.83 7.63 7.81
N GLY A 131 -7.86 8.43 7.71
CA GLY A 131 -8.57 9.00 8.85
C GLY A 131 -9.72 9.90 8.42
N ASN A 132 -10.45 10.43 9.42
CA ASN A 132 -11.49 11.42 9.21
C ASN A 132 -10.91 12.84 8.95
N GLN A 133 -11.74 13.78 8.57
CA GLN A 133 -11.30 15.14 8.23
C GLN A 133 -10.62 15.85 9.41
N ARG A 134 -11.12 15.67 10.64
CA ARG A 134 -10.51 16.28 11.84
C ARG A 134 -9.08 15.80 12.06
N PHE A 135 -8.82 14.50 11.83
CA PHE A 135 -7.49 13.93 11.91
C PHE A 135 -6.57 14.51 10.82
N VAL A 136 -7.06 14.65 9.61
CA VAL A 136 -6.30 15.26 8.51
C VAL A 136 -5.91 16.70 8.86
N ASP A 137 -6.85 17.51 9.32
CA ASP A 137 -6.63 18.91 9.70
C ASP A 137 -5.63 19.04 10.86
N GLU A 138 -5.68 18.12 11.83
CA GLU A 138 -4.72 18.06 12.95
C GLU A 138 -3.30 17.74 12.48
N ILE A 139 -3.14 16.73 11.64
CA ILE A 139 -1.83 16.36 11.10
C ILE A 139 -1.27 17.46 10.20
N GLU A 140 -2.07 18.09 9.36
CA GLU A 140 -1.65 19.24 8.57
C GLU A 140 -1.13 20.40 9.44
N ARG A 141 -1.84 20.69 10.54
CA ARG A 141 -1.42 21.73 11.50
C ARG A 141 -0.09 21.39 12.18
N VAL A 142 0.11 20.13 12.59
CA VAL A 142 1.32 19.68 13.27
C VAL A 142 2.50 19.60 12.31
N ALA A 143 2.29 19.09 11.11
CA ALA A 143 3.32 18.92 10.10
C ALA A 143 3.69 20.22 9.35
N GLY A 144 2.83 21.24 9.41
CA GLY A 144 2.97 22.49 8.65
C GLY A 144 2.89 22.28 7.13
N VAL A 145 2.37 21.14 6.69
CA VAL A 145 2.26 20.77 5.27
C VAL A 145 0.82 20.45 4.95
N ARG A 146 0.29 21.04 3.90
CA ARG A 146 -1.07 20.75 3.41
C ARG A 146 -1.08 19.42 2.67
N ILE A 147 -1.88 18.47 3.15
CA ILE A 147 -2.06 17.14 2.58
C ILE A 147 -3.34 17.15 1.73
N GLU A 148 -3.23 17.69 0.53
CA GLU A 148 -4.37 17.73 -0.38
C GLU A 148 -4.73 16.32 -0.88
N ARG A 149 -6.02 15.99 -0.92
CA ARG A 149 -6.55 14.82 -1.64
C ARG A 149 -6.47 15.09 -3.15
N ARG A 150 -5.27 15.04 -3.71
CA ARG A 150 -5.06 15.23 -5.15
C ARG A 150 -5.70 14.08 -5.93
N GLY A 151 -6.47 14.41 -6.96
CA GLY A 151 -6.96 13.45 -7.94
C GLY A 151 -5.82 12.73 -8.66
N GLN A 152 -6.11 11.66 -9.36
CA GLN A 152 -5.12 10.87 -10.10
C GLN A 152 -4.61 11.66 -11.31
N GLY A 153 -3.28 11.86 -11.39
CA GLY A 153 -2.60 12.42 -12.55
C GLY A 153 -2.47 13.96 -12.56
N ARG A 154 -1.72 14.45 -13.54
CA ARG A 154 -1.62 15.87 -13.86
C ARG A 154 -3.01 16.36 -14.30
N PRO A 155 -3.54 17.51 -13.79
CA PRO A 155 -4.76 18.09 -14.34
C PRO A 155 -4.61 18.19 -15.86
N ARG A 156 -5.61 17.68 -16.61
CA ARG A 156 -5.67 17.96 -18.03
C ARG A 156 -5.78 19.47 -18.17
N LEU A 157 -4.76 20.09 -18.71
CA LEU A 157 -4.92 21.44 -19.25
C LEU A 157 -6.00 21.31 -20.31
N GLU A 158 -7.09 22.06 -20.18
CA GLU A 158 -8.01 22.27 -21.29
C GLU A 158 -7.17 22.82 -22.43
N GLN A 159 -6.82 21.95 -23.37
CA GLN A 159 -6.24 22.38 -24.62
C GLN A 159 -7.35 23.10 -25.37
N GLU A 160 -7.32 24.42 -25.41
CA GLU A 160 -7.87 25.16 -26.53
C GLU A 160 -7.39 24.45 -27.80
N ASN A 161 -8.34 23.91 -28.52
CA ASN A 161 -8.15 23.10 -29.73
C ASN A 161 -7.59 24.01 -30.85
N LYS A 162 -6.30 24.38 -30.75
CA LYS A 162 -5.56 24.88 -31.90
C LYS A 162 -4.90 23.68 -32.55
N SER A 163 -5.67 23.05 -33.43
CA SER A 163 -5.15 22.09 -34.41
C SER A 163 -4.15 22.80 -35.30
N VAL A 164 -2.88 22.72 -34.93
CA VAL A 164 -1.79 23.04 -35.87
C VAL A 164 -1.67 21.84 -36.79
N PRO A 165 -1.87 21.97 -38.10
CA PRO A 165 -1.72 20.87 -39.01
C PRO A 165 -0.26 20.39 -39.00
N PHE A 166 -0.07 19.10 -38.69
CA PHE A 166 1.22 18.44 -38.80
C PHE A 166 1.66 18.41 -40.25
N SER A 167 2.58 19.26 -40.65
CA SER A 167 3.26 19.16 -41.94
C SER A 167 4.45 18.23 -41.78
N PRO A 168 4.47 17.07 -42.45
CA PRO A 168 5.62 16.19 -42.42
C PRO A 168 6.82 16.89 -43.06
N VAL A 169 7.90 17.03 -42.31
CA VAL A 169 9.18 17.52 -42.85
C VAL A 169 9.71 16.46 -43.83
N PRO A 170 10.03 16.82 -45.09
CA PRO A 170 10.54 15.84 -46.04
C PRO A 170 11.91 15.34 -45.58
N PHE A 171 12.06 14.02 -45.52
CA PHE A 171 13.25 13.32 -45.12
C PHE A 171 14.33 13.51 -46.18
N SER A 172 15.35 14.33 -45.93
CA SER A 172 16.46 14.52 -46.82
C SER A 172 17.42 13.33 -46.80
N PRO A 173 17.92 12.84 -47.96
CA PRO A 173 18.83 11.70 -48.02
C PRO A 173 20.20 11.89 -47.35
N GLU A 174 20.55 13.10 -46.93
CA GLU A 174 21.85 13.41 -46.33
C GLU A 174 22.03 12.99 -44.90
N THR A 175 20.96 12.65 -44.17
CA THR A 175 20.99 12.26 -42.75
C THR A 175 21.47 10.80 -42.53
N ARG A 176 21.74 10.03 -43.59
CA ARG A 176 22.17 8.62 -43.51
C ARG A 176 23.65 8.42 -43.19
N ARG A 177 24.47 9.48 -43.07
CA ARG A 177 25.93 9.35 -42.90
C ARG A 177 26.44 9.44 -41.45
N ILE A 178 25.57 9.62 -40.47
CA ILE A 178 26.01 9.87 -39.08
C ILE A 178 25.82 8.67 -38.15
N ILE A 179 25.11 7.61 -38.56
CA ILE A 179 24.92 6.38 -37.73
C ILE A 179 25.61 5.24 -38.47
N GLY A 180 26.88 4.95 -38.08
CA GLY A 180 27.61 3.78 -38.51
C GLY A 180 26.95 2.49 -37.93
N PRO A 181 27.22 1.31 -38.53
CA PRO A 181 26.63 0.06 -38.08
C PRO A 181 27.18 -0.34 -36.71
N ILE A 182 26.26 -0.83 -35.83
CA ILE A 182 26.57 -1.51 -34.58
C ILE A 182 27.01 -2.94 -34.89
#